data_a33c3c10c89d01ef0bad0515687df735
#
_entry.id   a33c3c10c89d01ef0bad0515687df735
#
_cell.length_a   1.000
_cell.length_b   1.000
_cell.length_c   1.000
_cell.angle_alpha   90.00
_cell.angle_beta   90.00
_cell.angle_gamma   90.00
#
_symmetry.space_group_name_H-M   'P 1'
#
loop_
_entity.id
_entity.type
_entity.pdbx_description
1 polymer ?
#
loop_
_entity_poly.entity_id
_entity_poly.type
_entity_poly.pdbx_seq_one_letter_code
_entity_poly.pdbx_strand_id
1 'polypeptide(L)'
;MLGDLGLASGRIFLQDKRLPFMIHEITREKLSELKELLMQLTNDQLAAPIEVLHGSTVGMHMRHILEFYQCLFESLQDRNLNYDLRQRDREMEISTEHCLTRIAWLLGELDGSREDLPLELSADYSLKQEGKQLCLPTTYYRELLYNVEHCVHHLAIIKIGLTALAPSLRLNDKLGVAASTLRNKNLCAQ
;
A
#
# COMPACT_ATOMS: atom_id res chain seq x y z
N MET A 1 24.85 6.46 51.24
CA MET A 1 24.71 5.49 50.18
C MET A 1 23.27 5.57 49.70
N LEU A 2 23.05 6.38 48.68
CA LEU A 2 21.73 6.56 48.10
C LEU A 2 21.73 5.73 46.81
N GLY A 3 20.89 4.70 46.80
CA GLY A 3 20.70 3.84 45.61
C GLY A 3 19.90 4.55 44.58
N ASP A 4 20.44 4.53 43.36
CA ASP A 4 19.90 5.10 42.14
C ASP A 4 18.69 4.24 41.69
N LEU A 5 17.48 4.79 41.84
CA LEU A 5 16.24 4.23 41.30
C LEU A 5 16.06 4.70 39.86
N GLY A 6 16.66 3.97 38.92
CA GLY A 6 16.37 4.13 37.52
C GLY A 6 14.92 3.77 37.20
N LEU A 7 14.06 4.77 37.10
CA LEU A 7 12.70 4.62 36.56
C LEU A 7 12.78 4.42 35.05
N ALA A 8 12.88 3.16 34.61
CA ALA A 8 12.57 2.77 33.25
C ALA A 8 11.06 2.94 33.04
N SER A 9 10.67 4.02 32.37
CA SER A 9 9.31 4.24 31.87
C SER A 9 8.99 3.21 30.77
N GLY A 10 8.75 1.96 31.19
CA GLY A 10 8.23 0.93 30.33
C GLY A 10 6.76 1.23 30.01
N ARG A 11 6.49 1.88 28.90
CA ARG A 11 5.15 1.84 28.30
C ARG A 11 4.87 0.39 27.95
N ILE A 12 4.07 -0.28 28.78
CA ILE A 12 3.46 -1.56 28.43
C ILE A 12 2.47 -1.22 27.31
N PHE A 13 2.87 -1.46 26.05
CA PHE A 13 1.93 -1.51 24.96
C PHE A 13 1.09 -2.76 25.17
N LEU A 14 -0.06 -2.59 25.83
CA LEU A 14 -1.11 -3.60 25.81
C LEU A 14 -1.45 -3.79 24.33
N GLN A 15 -1.14 -4.95 23.77
CA GLN A 15 -1.57 -5.27 22.42
C GLN A 15 -3.10 -5.21 22.40
N ASP A 16 -3.64 -4.17 21.75
CA ASP A 16 -5.09 -4.07 21.56
C ASP A 16 -5.50 -5.25 20.69
N LYS A 17 -6.27 -6.18 21.26
CA LYS A 17 -6.75 -7.37 20.57
C LYS A 17 -7.54 -7.06 19.28
N ARG A 18 -7.93 -5.79 19.07
CA ARG A 18 -8.60 -5.30 17.86
C ARG A 18 -7.62 -4.89 16.76
N LEU A 19 -6.33 -4.70 17.08
CA LEU A 19 -5.33 -4.22 16.12
C LEU A 19 -5.20 -5.12 14.88
N PRO A 20 -5.12 -6.47 15.01
CA PRO A 20 -5.09 -7.36 13.85
C PRO A 20 -6.29 -7.16 12.94
N PHE A 21 -7.48 -7.14 13.51
CA PHE A 21 -8.72 -6.94 12.77
C PHE A 21 -8.73 -5.58 12.04
N MET A 22 -8.38 -4.50 12.74
CA MET A 22 -8.41 -3.15 12.17
C MET A 22 -7.46 -2.99 10.98
N ILE A 23 -6.22 -3.49 11.06
CA ILE A 23 -5.24 -3.30 9.97
C ILE A 23 -5.61 -4.12 8.73
N HIS A 24 -6.11 -5.35 8.92
CA HIS A 24 -6.59 -6.17 7.82
C HIS A 24 -7.84 -5.56 7.17
N GLU A 25 -8.78 -5.04 7.96
CA GLU A 25 -9.99 -4.39 7.46
C GLU A 25 -9.66 -3.16 6.60
N ILE A 26 -8.79 -2.27 7.10
CA ILE A 26 -8.34 -1.08 6.34
C ILE A 26 -7.64 -1.51 5.03
N THR A 27 -6.82 -2.55 5.07
CA THR A 27 -6.17 -3.07 3.87
C THR A 27 -7.18 -3.62 2.88
N ARG A 28 -8.17 -4.37 3.35
CA ARG A 28 -9.26 -4.91 2.53
C ARG A 28 -10.08 -3.79 1.87
N GLU A 29 -10.38 -2.72 2.61
CA GLU A 29 -11.05 -1.55 2.06
C GLU A 29 -10.25 -0.93 0.91
N LYS A 30 -8.93 -0.77 1.06
CA LYS A 30 -8.07 -0.19 0.01
C LYS A 30 -7.97 -1.09 -1.23
N LEU A 31 -7.82 -2.39 -1.06
CA LEU A 31 -7.83 -3.32 -2.18
C LEU A 31 -9.19 -3.35 -2.89
N SER A 32 -10.29 -3.19 -2.14
CA SER A 32 -11.64 -3.08 -2.71
C SER A 32 -11.82 -1.77 -3.49
N GLU A 33 -11.30 -0.64 -3.01
CA GLU A 33 -11.29 0.63 -3.75
C GLU A 33 -10.53 0.51 -5.10
N LEU A 34 -9.38 -0.17 -5.10
CA LEU A 34 -8.63 -0.46 -6.35
C LEU A 34 -9.44 -1.32 -7.30
N LYS A 35 -10.10 -2.38 -6.78
CA LYS A 35 -10.96 -3.26 -7.57
C LYS A 35 -12.12 -2.49 -8.21
N GLU A 36 -12.84 -1.69 -7.43
CA GLU A 36 -13.97 -0.89 -7.91
C GLU A 36 -13.54 0.12 -8.98
N LEU A 37 -12.35 0.69 -8.83
CA LEU A 37 -11.79 1.60 -9.83
C LEU A 37 -11.45 0.85 -11.13
N LEU A 38 -10.78 -0.29 -11.05
CA LEU A 38 -10.41 -1.10 -12.23
C LEU A 38 -11.63 -1.59 -13.01
N MET A 39 -12.73 -1.92 -12.32
CA MET A 39 -13.98 -2.35 -12.96
C MET A 39 -14.66 -1.26 -13.80
N GLN A 40 -14.26 -0.01 -13.65
CA GLN A 40 -14.75 1.14 -14.41
C GLN A 40 -13.84 1.50 -15.60
N LEU A 41 -12.66 0.89 -15.70
CA LEU A 41 -11.65 1.23 -16.71
C LEU A 41 -11.64 0.21 -17.83
N THR A 42 -11.36 0.69 -19.06
CA THR A 42 -10.94 -0.16 -20.17
C THR A 42 -9.42 -0.40 -20.11
N ASN A 43 -8.95 -1.43 -20.82
CA ASN A 43 -7.51 -1.67 -20.97
C ASN A 43 -6.79 -0.49 -21.63
N ASP A 44 -7.43 0.17 -22.60
CA ASP A 44 -6.88 1.37 -23.25
C ASP A 44 -6.70 2.51 -22.26
N GLN A 45 -7.68 2.75 -21.37
CA GLN A 45 -7.58 3.76 -20.32
C GLN A 45 -6.52 3.41 -19.27
N LEU A 46 -6.36 2.10 -18.96
CA LEU A 46 -5.33 1.63 -18.04
C LEU A 46 -3.92 1.89 -18.59
N ALA A 47 -3.71 1.63 -19.89
CA ALA A 47 -2.42 1.69 -20.56
C ALA A 47 -2.08 3.07 -21.18
N ALA A 48 -3.04 4.00 -21.24
CA ALA A 48 -2.84 5.29 -21.89
C ALA A 48 -1.79 6.14 -21.15
N PRO A 49 -0.77 6.69 -21.84
CA PRO A 49 0.13 7.66 -21.27
C PRO A 49 -0.62 8.97 -20.94
N ILE A 50 -0.38 9.52 -19.75
CA ILE A 50 -1.08 10.69 -19.24
C ILE A 50 -0.11 11.86 -19.12
N GLU A 51 -0.38 12.96 -19.83
CA GLU A 51 0.52 14.12 -19.91
C GLU A 51 0.79 14.76 -18.55
N VAL A 52 -0.26 14.97 -17.73
CA VAL A 52 -0.11 15.56 -16.37
C VAL A 52 0.67 14.66 -15.41
N LEU A 53 0.91 13.40 -15.78
CA LEU A 53 1.74 12.44 -15.05
C LEU A 53 3.08 12.18 -15.77
N HIS A 54 3.51 13.09 -16.64
CA HIS A 54 4.76 12.97 -17.40
C HIS A 54 4.89 11.64 -18.19
N GLY A 55 3.79 11.18 -18.77
CA GLY A 55 3.74 9.95 -19.55
C GLY A 55 3.54 8.67 -18.75
N SER A 56 3.45 8.73 -17.42
CA SER A 56 3.04 7.57 -16.62
C SER A 56 1.59 7.20 -16.89
N THR A 57 1.28 5.90 -16.75
CA THR A 57 -0.07 5.35 -16.98
C THR A 57 -0.74 4.97 -15.67
N VAL A 58 -2.06 4.83 -15.66
CA VAL A 58 -2.79 4.26 -14.52
C VAL A 58 -2.27 2.85 -14.20
N GLY A 59 -2.02 2.04 -15.24
CA GLY A 59 -1.51 0.68 -15.11
C GLY A 59 -0.13 0.61 -14.42
N MET A 60 0.77 1.55 -14.71
CA MET A 60 2.07 1.62 -14.03
C MET A 60 1.90 1.85 -12.51
N HIS A 61 0.96 2.69 -12.11
CA HIS A 61 0.65 2.93 -10.70
C HIS A 61 -0.07 1.75 -10.06
N MET A 62 -1.02 1.11 -10.75
CA MET A 62 -1.70 -0.10 -10.28
C MET A 62 -0.72 -1.24 -10.04
N ARG A 63 0.13 -1.54 -11.03
CA ARG A 63 1.19 -2.54 -10.88
C ARG A 63 2.04 -2.25 -9.65
N HIS A 64 2.50 -1.01 -9.49
CA HIS A 64 3.36 -0.61 -8.39
C HIS A 64 2.72 -0.87 -7.02
N ILE A 65 1.46 -0.48 -6.84
CA ILE A 65 0.71 -0.76 -5.60
C ILE A 65 0.61 -2.27 -5.35
N LEU A 66 0.15 -3.02 -6.34
CA LEU A 66 -0.15 -4.45 -6.18
C LEU A 66 1.12 -5.26 -5.91
N GLU A 67 2.24 -4.92 -6.57
CA GLU A 67 3.53 -5.56 -6.35
C GLU A 67 4.10 -5.28 -4.95
N PHE A 68 3.83 -4.13 -4.34
CA PHE A 68 4.24 -3.84 -2.98
C PHE A 68 3.52 -4.74 -1.98
N TYR A 69 2.20 -4.88 -2.09
CA TYR A 69 1.45 -5.84 -1.28
C TYR A 69 1.93 -7.28 -1.52
N GLN A 70 2.17 -7.67 -2.78
CA GLN A 70 2.67 -8.99 -3.11
C GLN A 70 4.01 -9.27 -2.44
N CYS A 71 4.99 -8.36 -2.53
CA CYS A 71 6.29 -8.49 -1.87
C CYS A 71 6.13 -8.72 -0.36
N LEU A 72 5.22 -7.98 0.29
CA LEU A 72 4.97 -8.15 1.72
C LEU A 72 4.44 -9.56 2.03
N PHE A 73 3.43 -10.04 1.31
CA PHE A 73 2.87 -11.37 1.57
C PHE A 73 3.86 -12.50 1.26
N GLU A 74 4.62 -12.40 0.18
CA GLU A 74 5.66 -13.38 -0.17
C GLU A 74 6.78 -13.41 0.87
N SER A 75 7.17 -12.27 1.44
CA SER A 75 8.22 -12.18 2.47
C SER A 75 7.85 -12.82 3.81
N LEU A 76 6.58 -13.14 4.05
CA LEU A 76 6.15 -13.74 5.31
C LEU A 76 6.70 -15.16 5.53
N GLN A 77 7.14 -15.82 4.48
CA GLN A 77 7.71 -17.18 4.58
C GLN A 77 9.13 -17.18 5.14
N ASP A 78 9.99 -16.30 4.63
CA ASP A 78 11.41 -16.22 4.97
C ASP A 78 11.77 -15.04 5.89
N ARG A 79 10.80 -14.15 6.16
CA ARG A 79 10.94 -12.96 7.00
C ARG A 79 11.83 -11.86 6.42
N ASN A 80 12.17 -11.93 5.13
CA ASN A 80 13.01 -10.98 4.44
C ASN A 80 12.21 -10.19 3.42
N LEU A 81 11.94 -8.92 3.72
CA LEU A 81 11.19 -8.04 2.86
C LEU A 81 12.15 -7.15 2.05
N ASN A 82 12.00 -7.17 0.73
CA ASN A 82 12.74 -6.27 -0.16
C ASN A 82 11.85 -5.79 -1.32
N TYR A 83 11.38 -4.56 -1.23
CA TYR A 83 10.54 -3.96 -2.28
C TYR A 83 11.29 -3.68 -3.59
N ASP A 84 12.62 -3.60 -3.58
CA ASP A 84 13.41 -3.33 -4.78
C ASP A 84 13.48 -4.55 -5.70
N LEU A 85 13.34 -5.75 -5.14
CA LEU A 85 13.41 -7.04 -5.86
C LEU A 85 12.07 -7.51 -6.44
N ARG A 86 11.01 -6.69 -6.39
CA ARG A 86 9.71 -7.03 -6.99
C ARG A 86 9.81 -7.38 -8.46
N GLN A 87 8.95 -8.28 -8.93
CA GLN A 87 9.04 -8.91 -10.26
C GLN A 87 8.79 -7.96 -11.43
N ARG A 88 8.11 -6.83 -11.24
CA ARG A 88 7.70 -5.87 -12.29
C ARG A 88 6.89 -6.52 -13.42
N ASP A 89 5.79 -7.15 -13.02
CA ASP A 89 4.84 -7.80 -13.93
C ASP A 89 4.14 -6.77 -14.82
N ARG A 90 4.64 -6.62 -16.06
CA ARG A 90 4.15 -5.61 -17.01
C ARG A 90 2.74 -5.86 -17.53
N GLU A 91 2.20 -7.08 -17.38
CA GLU A 91 0.84 -7.35 -17.78
C GLU A 91 -0.19 -6.59 -16.95
N MET A 92 0.14 -6.29 -15.70
CA MET A 92 -0.67 -5.40 -14.85
C MET A 92 -0.75 -3.95 -15.37
N GLU A 93 0.14 -3.53 -16.28
CA GLU A 93 0.09 -2.18 -16.85
C GLU A 93 -0.96 -2.05 -17.97
N ILE A 94 -1.38 -3.17 -18.58
CA ILE A 94 -2.19 -3.19 -19.80
C ILE A 94 -3.48 -4.03 -19.69
N SER A 95 -3.63 -4.82 -18.62
CA SER A 95 -4.77 -5.72 -18.43
C SER A 95 -5.45 -5.47 -17.10
N THR A 96 -6.69 -4.95 -17.15
CA THR A 96 -7.54 -4.79 -15.97
C THR A 96 -7.87 -6.14 -15.34
N GLU A 97 -8.10 -7.18 -16.14
CA GLU A 97 -8.40 -8.54 -15.68
C GLU A 97 -7.21 -9.12 -14.89
N HIS A 98 -6.00 -8.92 -15.38
CA HIS A 98 -4.78 -9.39 -14.70
C HIS A 98 -4.60 -8.70 -13.34
N CYS A 99 -4.83 -7.38 -13.25
CA CYS A 99 -4.86 -6.64 -11.99
C CYS A 99 -5.95 -7.16 -11.03
N LEU A 100 -7.16 -7.42 -11.53
CA LEU A 100 -8.27 -7.95 -10.74
C LEU A 100 -7.95 -9.34 -10.17
N THR A 101 -7.31 -10.19 -10.96
CA THR A 101 -6.83 -11.51 -10.51
C THR A 101 -5.81 -11.37 -9.37
N ARG A 102 -4.88 -10.42 -9.50
CA ARG A 102 -3.89 -10.14 -8.44
C ARG A 102 -4.56 -9.63 -7.17
N ILE A 103 -5.54 -8.73 -7.28
CA ILE A 103 -6.31 -8.23 -6.12
C ILE A 103 -7.07 -9.37 -5.44
N ALA A 104 -7.67 -10.29 -6.20
CA ALA A 104 -8.38 -11.43 -5.63
C ALA A 104 -7.44 -12.32 -4.82
N TRP A 105 -6.21 -12.57 -5.32
CA TRP A 105 -5.18 -13.29 -4.59
C TRP A 105 -4.78 -12.57 -3.30
N LEU A 106 -4.51 -11.27 -3.36
CA LEU A 106 -4.15 -10.45 -2.18
C LEU A 106 -5.25 -10.47 -1.10
N LEU A 107 -6.51 -10.39 -1.51
CA LEU A 107 -7.66 -10.49 -0.59
C LEU A 107 -7.72 -11.87 0.08
N GLY A 108 -7.43 -12.95 -0.65
CA GLY A 108 -7.31 -14.30 -0.10
C GLY A 108 -6.21 -14.42 0.94
N GLU A 109 -5.05 -13.78 0.73
CA GLU A 109 -3.95 -13.75 1.69
C GLU A 109 -4.34 -13.03 3.01
N LEU A 110 -5.26 -12.07 2.95
CA LEU A 110 -5.77 -11.36 4.13
C LEU A 110 -6.80 -12.15 4.94
N ASP A 111 -7.40 -13.20 4.38
CA ASP A 111 -8.45 -13.98 5.06
C ASP A 111 -7.88 -14.89 6.17
N GLY A 112 -6.58 -15.18 6.13
CA GLY A 112 -5.87 -15.81 7.25
C GLY A 112 -5.69 -14.78 8.38
N SER A 113 -6.24 -15.05 9.59
CA SER A 113 -5.91 -14.24 10.76
C SER A 113 -4.42 -14.44 11.08
N ARG A 114 -3.61 -13.46 10.74
CA ARG A 114 -2.17 -13.50 11.03
C ARG A 114 -1.86 -12.55 12.18
N GLU A 115 -1.07 -13.03 13.12
CA GLU A 115 -0.48 -12.18 14.16
C GLU A 115 0.60 -11.29 13.56
N ASP A 116 0.98 -10.25 14.29
CA ASP A 116 2.10 -9.42 13.89
C ASP A 116 3.40 -10.23 13.97
N LEU A 117 4.10 -10.28 12.86
CA LEU A 117 5.29 -11.09 12.69
C LEU A 117 6.51 -10.18 12.50
N PRO A 118 7.64 -10.45 13.19
CA PRO A 118 8.87 -9.72 12.93
C PRO A 118 9.39 -10.02 11.53
N LEU A 119 9.83 -8.96 10.84
CA LEU A 119 10.44 -8.98 9.51
C LEU A 119 11.75 -8.19 9.53
N GLU A 120 12.62 -8.47 8.56
CA GLU A 120 13.76 -7.65 8.22
C GLU A 120 13.48 -6.96 6.87
N LEU A 121 13.50 -5.62 6.85
CA LEU A 121 13.38 -4.83 5.63
C LEU A 121 14.78 -4.53 5.09
N SER A 122 15.06 -5.00 3.89
CA SER A 122 16.26 -4.68 3.13
C SER A 122 15.94 -3.71 1.99
N ALA A 123 16.76 -2.68 1.81
CA ALA A 123 16.63 -1.72 0.72
C ALA A 123 17.99 -1.18 0.29
N ASP A 124 18.13 -0.85 -0.99
CA ASP A 124 19.30 -0.16 -1.54
C ASP A 124 18.90 1.21 -2.11
N TYR A 125 19.26 2.27 -1.40
CA TYR A 125 19.02 3.66 -1.85
C TYR A 125 20.22 4.25 -2.62
N SER A 126 21.26 3.45 -2.92
CA SER A 126 22.38 3.91 -3.72
C SER A 126 22.01 3.98 -5.21
N LEU A 127 22.41 5.06 -5.89
CA LEU A 127 22.17 5.20 -7.33
C LEU A 127 23.07 4.26 -8.18
N LYS A 128 24.11 3.68 -7.59
CA LYS A 128 25.13 2.89 -8.28
C LYS A 128 25.11 1.41 -7.96
N GLN A 129 24.16 0.92 -7.19
CA GLN A 129 24.11 -0.48 -6.71
C GLN A 129 25.48 -0.91 -6.10
N GLU A 130 26.00 -0.12 -5.17
CA GLU A 130 27.31 -0.39 -4.53
C GLU A 130 27.26 -1.55 -3.51
N GLY A 131 26.17 -2.28 -3.45
CA GLY A 131 25.97 -3.43 -2.57
C GLY A 131 25.81 -3.08 -1.09
N LYS A 132 25.62 -1.80 -0.75
CA LYS A 132 25.32 -1.36 0.61
C LYS A 132 23.83 -1.43 0.86
N GLN A 133 23.34 -2.60 1.28
CA GLN A 133 21.97 -2.74 1.71
C GLN A 133 21.78 -2.15 3.10
N LEU A 134 20.72 -1.34 3.24
CA LEU A 134 20.18 -0.94 4.51
C LEU A 134 19.28 -2.08 5.01
N CYS A 135 19.55 -2.62 6.22
CA CYS A 135 18.71 -3.63 6.86
C CYS A 135 18.10 -3.04 8.12
N LEU A 136 16.77 -3.07 8.23
CA LEU A 136 16.02 -2.51 9.34
C LEU A 136 15.04 -3.55 9.90
N PRO A 137 14.94 -3.70 11.24
CA PRO A 137 13.89 -4.48 11.82
C PRO A 137 12.53 -3.79 11.60
N THR A 138 11.54 -4.57 11.19
CA THR A 138 10.16 -4.12 11.01
C THR A 138 9.19 -5.23 11.43
N THR A 139 7.88 -5.01 11.21
CA THR A 139 6.86 -6.03 11.46
C THR A 139 5.83 -6.08 10.34
N TYR A 140 5.13 -7.19 10.22
CA TYR A 140 4.07 -7.37 9.23
C TYR A 140 3.00 -6.26 9.30
N TYR A 141 2.51 -5.92 10.49
CA TYR A 141 1.49 -4.87 10.63
C TYR A 141 2.02 -3.48 10.27
N ARG A 142 3.26 -3.21 10.64
CA ARG A 142 3.90 -1.93 10.26
C ARG A 142 4.02 -1.82 8.74
N GLU A 143 4.44 -2.89 8.05
CA GLU A 143 4.57 -2.90 6.60
C GLU A 143 3.20 -2.93 5.90
N LEU A 144 2.21 -3.59 6.49
CA LEU A 144 0.84 -3.54 5.96
C LEU A 144 0.27 -2.12 6.02
N LEU A 145 0.49 -1.40 7.13
CA LEU A 145 0.12 0.01 7.26
C LEU A 145 0.88 0.88 6.25
N TYR A 146 2.17 0.64 6.05
CA TYR A 146 2.94 1.34 5.02
C TYR A 146 2.34 1.15 3.62
N ASN A 147 1.96 -0.08 3.27
CA ASN A 147 1.32 -0.38 1.99
C ASN A 147 -0.04 0.32 1.84
N VAL A 148 -0.83 0.45 2.92
CA VAL A 148 -2.07 1.23 2.94
C VAL A 148 -1.81 2.71 2.65
N GLU A 149 -0.85 3.34 3.33
CA GLU A 149 -0.46 4.74 3.12
C GLU A 149 0.07 4.97 1.71
N HIS A 150 0.90 4.03 1.22
CA HIS A 150 1.44 4.04 -0.13
C HIS A 150 0.35 3.91 -1.20
N CYS A 151 -0.62 3.04 -0.98
CA CYS A 151 -1.81 2.90 -1.83
C CYS A 151 -2.61 4.21 -1.90
N VAL A 152 -2.87 4.87 -0.76
CA VAL A 152 -3.57 6.17 -0.71
C VAL A 152 -2.81 7.23 -1.52
N HIS A 153 -1.48 7.27 -1.41
CA HIS A 153 -0.64 8.19 -2.18
C HIS A 153 -0.80 7.96 -3.70
N HIS A 154 -0.69 6.71 -4.15
CA HIS A 154 -0.84 6.40 -5.58
C HIS A 154 -2.28 6.57 -6.08
N LEU A 155 -3.30 6.30 -5.27
CA LEU A 155 -4.69 6.58 -5.63
C LEU A 155 -4.94 8.08 -5.84
N ALA A 156 -4.26 8.97 -5.10
CA ALA A 156 -4.34 10.41 -5.34
C ALA A 156 -3.73 10.78 -6.70
N ILE A 157 -2.59 10.19 -7.08
CA ILE A 157 -1.96 10.40 -8.39
C ILE A 157 -2.86 9.86 -9.51
N ILE A 158 -3.38 8.65 -9.36
CA ILE A 158 -4.32 8.02 -10.30
C ILE A 158 -5.56 8.90 -10.50
N LYS A 159 -6.11 9.45 -9.42
CA LYS A 159 -7.26 10.36 -9.48
C LYS A 159 -6.97 11.59 -10.34
N ILE A 160 -5.80 12.22 -10.16
CA ILE A 160 -5.38 13.38 -10.98
C ILE A 160 -5.30 12.94 -12.45
N GLY A 161 -4.64 11.83 -12.73
CA GLY A 161 -4.48 11.30 -14.08
C GLY A 161 -5.81 10.99 -14.75
N LEU A 162 -6.71 10.28 -14.07
CA LEU A 162 -8.02 9.91 -14.61
C LEU A 162 -8.94 11.11 -14.80
N THR A 163 -8.84 12.14 -13.96
CA THR A 163 -9.59 13.38 -14.15
C THR A 163 -9.21 14.06 -15.47
N ALA A 164 -7.94 13.96 -15.88
CA ALA A 164 -7.46 14.50 -17.16
C ALA A 164 -7.78 13.58 -18.34
N LEU A 165 -7.58 12.26 -18.17
CA LEU A 165 -7.73 11.26 -19.24
C LEU A 165 -9.19 10.95 -19.57
N ALA A 166 -10.04 10.83 -18.56
CA ALA A 166 -11.42 10.36 -18.66
C ALA A 166 -12.36 11.23 -17.80
N PRO A 167 -12.59 12.52 -18.15
CA PRO A 167 -13.35 13.47 -17.33
C PRO A 167 -14.82 13.08 -17.12
N SER A 168 -15.35 12.18 -17.92
CA SER A 168 -16.70 11.62 -17.76
C SER A 168 -16.79 10.54 -16.69
N LEU A 169 -15.65 9.99 -16.23
CA LEU A 169 -15.60 8.97 -15.20
C LEU A 169 -15.93 9.59 -13.83
N ARG A 170 -16.89 9.01 -13.13
CA ARG A 170 -17.26 9.49 -11.80
C ARG A 170 -16.39 8.82 -10.74
N LEU A 171 -15.33 9.53 -10.36
CA LEU A 171 -14.44 9.09 -9.28
C LEU A 171 -15.02 9.48 -7.92
N ASN A 172 -14.85 8.60 -6.93
CA ASN A 172 -15.20 8.89 -5.55
C ASN A 172 -14.37 10.08 -5.02
N ASP A 173 -15.02 11.07 -4.41
CA ASP A 173 -14.34 12.25 -3.85
C ASP A 173 -13.32 11.90 -2.77
N LYS A 174 -13.54 10.79 -2.06
CA LYS A 174 -12.65 10.28 -1.01
C LYS A 174 -11.44 9.50 -1.55
N LEU A 175 -11.44 9.14 -2.84
CA LEU A 175 -10.35 8.38 -3.47
C LEU A 175 -9.02 9.11 -3.32
N GLY A 176 -8.00 8.42 -2.79
CA GLY A 176 -6.67 8.98 -2.58
C GLY A 176 -6.58 10.03 -1.47
N VAL A 177 -7.56 10.10 -0.56
CA VAL A 177 -7.54 11.03 0.58
C VAL A 177 -7.31 10.24 1.87
N ALA A 178 -6.30 10.66 2.65
CA ALA A 178 -6.00 10.04 3.93
C ALA A 178 -7.18 10.15 4.92
N ALA A 179 -7.40 9.12 5.72
CA ALA A 179 -8.50 9.06 6.68
C ALA A 179 -8.47 10.23 7.69
N SER A 180 -7.27 10.67 8.11
CA SER A 180 -7.10 11.84 8.98
C SER A 180 -7.60 13.12 8.35
N THR A 181 -7.36 13.32 7.05
CA THR A 181 -7.84 14.47 6.28
C THR A 181 -9.36 14.47 6.15
N LEU A 182 -9.97 13.29 5.92
CA LEU A 182 -11.42 13.14 5.84
C LEU A 182 -12.08 13.48 7.19
N ARG A 183 -11.52 13.00 8.30
CA ARG A 183 -12.01 13.33 9.65
C ARG A 183 -11.96 14.83 9.93
N ASN A 184 -10.84 15.48 9.58
CA ASN A 184 -10.69 16.93 9.80
C ASN A 184 -11.70 17.75 8.98
N LYS A 185 -11.94 17.41 7.72
CA LYS A 185 -12.96 18.07 6.89
C LYS A 185 -14.36 17.97 7.50
N ASN A 186 -14.73 16.81 8.04
CA ASN A 186 -16.03 16.62 8.69
C ASN A 186 -16.18 17.44 9.99
N LEU A 187 -15.07 17.68 10.72
CA LEU A 187 -15.08 18.54 11.91
C LEU A 187 -15.19 20.02 11.56
N CYS A 188 -14.63 20.46 10.43
CA CYS A 188 -14.70 21.87 9.99
C CYS A 188 -16.03 22.20 9.27
N ALA A 189 -16.85 21.21 8.92
CA ALA A 189 -18.15 21.38 8.27
C ALA A 189 -19.34 21.42 9.27
N GLN A 190 -19.06 21.31 10.57
CA GLN A 190 -20.01 21.50 11.68
C GLN A 190 -19.81 22.88 12.33
#